data_88fc09ccb4f0809f74354cf210d3f408
#
_entry.id   88fc09ccb4f0809f74354cf210d3f408
#
_cell.length_a   1.000
_cell.length_b   1.000
_cell.length_c   1.000
_cell.angle_alpha   90.00
_cell.angle_beta   90.00
_cell.angle_gamma   90.00
#
_symmetry.space_group_name_H-M   'P 1'
#
loop_
_entity.id
_entity.type
_entity.pdbx_description
1 polymer ?
#
loop_
_entity_poly.entity_id
_entity_poly.type
_entity_poly.pdbx_seq_one_letter_code
_entity_poly.pdbx_strand_id
1 'polypeptide(L)'
;MTKKLNVALVGLGFGGAFVPIYRHHPDVAVVGLFDPDKNLTDFFLKRYGCDKTYDSFDEIIEDKSVDAVHLISPIPLHEEQTLKVLESGKHCACTVPMGITLDGLSKIVKLVNKTGKNYMMMETAVYTKHFFHVREMIRNGEFGKIQFMRGAHYQDMEYWPDYWMGLPPMYYGTHAISPLVMAAGSRITRTHCFGSGVMRDELVKRYNNPFPIECAIFEFENGLKAEVARSLFATARGYTESFNIYGEKRNFEWQQIE
;
A
#
# COMPACT_ATOMS: atom_id res chain seq x y z
N MET A 1 -17.96 19.95 -18.91
CA MET A 1 -18.03 18.77 -18.01
C MET A 1 -16.77 17.96 -18.21
N THR A 2 -16.07 17.62 -17.15
CA THR A 2 -14.91 16.71 -17.23
C THR A 2 -15.38 15.34 -17.70
N LYS A 3 -14.61 14.68 -18.56
CA LYS A 3 -14.88 13.30 -19.00
C LYS A 3 -14.85 12.39 -17.78
N LYS A 4 -15.90 11.60 -17.57
CA LYS A 4 -15.91 10.56 -16.54
C LYS A 4 -14.98 9.40 -16.93
N LEU A 5 -14.43 8.73 -15.95
CA LEU A 5 -13.47 7.65 -16.13
C LEU A 5 -14.15 6.28 -16.16
N ASN A 6 -13.65 5.39 -16.99
CA ASN A 6 -13.94 3.97 -16.96
C ASN A 6 -12.81 3.27 -16.18
N VAL A 7 -13.16 2.61 -15.09
CA VAL A 7 -12.21 1.99 -14.16
C VAL A 7 -12.38 0.48 -14.16
N ALA A 8 -11.30 -0.27 -14.21
CA ALA A 8 -11.30 -1.71 -13.99
C ALA A 8 -10.61 -2.06 -12.66
N LEU A 9 -11.23 -2.95 -11.87
CA LEU A 9 -10.66 -3.50 -10.63
C LEU A 9 -10.17 -4.92 -10.89
N VAL A 10 -8.94 -5.21 -10.45
CA VAL A 10 -8.25 -6.48 -10.61
C VAL A 10 -7.94 -7.08 -9.24
N GLY A 11 -8.60 -8.20 -8.92
CA GLY A 11 -8.57 -8.81 -7.59
C GLY A 11 -9.71 -8.33 -6.70
N LEU A 12 -10.63 -9.21 -6.36
CA LEU A 12 -11.87 -8.87 -5.64
C LEU A 12 -11.95 -9.46 -4.22
N GLY A 13 -11.01 -10.28 -3.80
CA GLY A 13 -10.97 -10.76 -2.42
C GLY A 13 -11.01 -9.57 -1.44
N PHE A 14 -9.89 -8.93 -1.21
CA PHE A 14 -9.82 -7.65 -0.49
C PHE A 14 -10.41 -6.50 -1.32
N GLY A 15 -10.18 -6.52 -2.63
CA GLY A 15 -10.56 -5.46 -3.57
C GLY A 15 -12.06 -5.23 -3.69
N GLY A 16 -12.89 -6.20 -3.31
CA GLY A 16 -14.33 -6.04 -3.29
C GLY A 16 -14.82 -4.87 -2.43
N ALA A 17 -14.06 -4.47 -1.41
CA ALA A 17 -14.35 -3.30 -0.58
C ALA A 17 -14.30 -1.97 -1.37
N PHE A 18 -13.57 -1.91 -2.47
CA PHE A 18 -13.46 -0.71 -3.31
C PHE A 18 -14.56 -0.61 -4.36
N VAL A 19 -15.24 -1.70 -4.69
CA VAL A 19 -16.30 -1.71 -5.72
C VAL A 19 -17.38 -0.66 -5.45
N PRO A 20 -18.00 -0.57 -4.25
CA PRO A 20 -19.02 0.44 -3.98
C PRO A 20 -18.46 1.87 -4.03
N ILE A 21 -17.17 2.07 -3.70
CA ILE A 21 -16.54 3.38 -3.76
C ILE A 21 -16.52 3.89 -5.20
N TYR A 22 -16.00 3.08 -6.13
CA TYR A 22 -15.97 3.45 -7.55
C TYR A 22 -17.37 3.56 -8.14
N ARG A 23 -18.28 2.65 -7.78
CA ARG A 23 -19.65 2.64 -8.31
C ARG A 23 -20.45 3.89 -7.96
N HIS A 24 -20.18 4.49 -6.81
CA HIS A 24 -20.86 5.70 -6.34
C HIS A 24 -20.06 6.98 -6.60
N HIS A 25 -18.85 6.90 -7.15
CA HIS A 25 -18.03 8.08 -7.38
C HIS A 25 -18.58 8.90 -8.56
N PRO A 26 -18.80 10.22 -8.41
CA PRO A 26 -19.44 11.04 -9.44
C PRO A 26 -18.65 11.12 -10.76
N ASP A 27 -17.32 10.96 -10.70
CA ASP A 27 -16.43 11.04 -11.87
C ASP A 27 -16.16 9.67 -12.51
N VAL A 28 -16.77 8.59 -12.04
CA VAL A 28 -16.68 7.25 -12.65
C VAL A 28 -17.93 6.98 -13.47
N ALA A 29 -17.74 6.54 -14.70
CA ALA A 29 -18.84 6.20 -15.62
C ALA A 29 -19.10 4.69 -15.66
N VAL A 30 -18.02 3.90 -15.76
CA VAL A 30 -18.07 2.44 -15.89
C VAL A 30 -17.16 1.80 -14.87
N VAL A 31 -17.65 0.74 -14.22
CA VAL A 31 -16.87 -0.12 -13.32
C VAL A 31 -16.81 -1.53 -13.93
N GLY A 32 -15.61 -1.93 -14.34
CA GLY A 32 -15.29 -3.28 -14.80
C GLY A 32 -14.62 -4.10 -13.70
N LEU A 33 -14.86 -5.40 -13.66
CA LEU A 33 -14.38 -6.29 -12.62
C LEU A 33 -13.64 -7.50 -13.21
N PHE A 34 -12.52 -7.86 -12.59
CA PHE A 34 -11.80 -9.10 -12.86
C PHE A 34 -11.29 -9.75 -11.57
N ASP A 35 -11.54 -11.02 -11.45
CA ASP A 35 -10.92 -11.92 -10.48
C ASP A 35 -10.84 -13.31 -11.11
N PRO A 36 -9.78 -14.11 -10.86
CA PRO A 36 -9.73 -15.50 -11.29
C PRO A 36 -10.90 -16.36 -10.78
N ASP A 37 -11.43 -16.03 -9.59
CA ASP A 37 -12.65 -16.62 -9.06
C ASP A 37 -13.90 -15.92 -9.64
N LYS A 38 -14.53 -16.56 -10.61
CA LYS A 38 -15.75 -16.03 -11.24
C LYS A 38 -16.92 -15.85 -10.27
N ASN A 39 -16.96 -16.58 -9.17
CA ASN A 39 -18.02 -16.39 -8.17
C ASN A 39 -17.91 -14.99 -7.51
N LEU A 40 -16.70 -14.48 -7.32
CA LEU A 40 -16.48 -13.13 -6.80
C LEU A 40 -16.92 -12.07 -7.82
N THR A 41 -16.55 -12.20 -9.09
CA THR A 41 -16.99 -11.26 -10.12
C THR A 41 -18.52 -11.22 -10.24
N ASP A 42 -19.17 -12.38 -10.28
CA ASP A 42 -20.62 -12.49 -10.37
C ASP A 42 -21.34 -11.92 -9.13
N PHE A 43 -20.78 -12.19 -7.94
CA PHE A 43 -21.32 -11.64 -6.70
C PHE A 43 -21.29 -10.11 -6.71
N PHE A 44 -20.14 -9.48 -7.00
CA PHE A 44 -20.00 -8.04 -7.00
C PHE A 44 -20.76 -7.37 -8.15
N LEU A 45 -20.81 -8.01 -9.33
CA LEU A 45 -21.61 -7.55 -10.46
C LEU A 45 -23.08 -7.40 -10.07
N LYS A 46 -23.66 -8.46 -9.47
CA LYS A 46 -25.07 -8.47 -9.06
C LYS A 46 -25.34 -7.52 -7.90
N ARG A 47 -24.44 -7.51 -6.89
CA ARG A 47 -24.65 -6.74 -5.67
C ARG A 47 -24.62 -5.23 -5.88
N TYR A 48 -23.74 -4.74 -6.75
CA TYR A 48 -23.51 -3.31 -6.94
C TYR A 48 -23.93 -2.81 -8.33
N GLY A 49 -24.43 -3.68 -9.19
CA GLY A 49 -24.84 -3.30 -10.55
C GLY A 49 -23.66 -2.75 -11.36
N CYS A 50 -22.50 -3.42 -11.28
CA CYS A 50 -21.34 -3.05 -12.09
C CYS A 50 -21.64 -3.28 -13.57
N ASP A 51 -20.86 -2.63 -14.43
CA ASP A 51 -21.23 -2.53 -15.85
C ASP A 51 -20.65 -3.68 -16.67
N LYS A 52 -19.51 -4.24 -16.25
CA LYS A 52 -18.76 -5.22 -17.04
C LYS A 52 -17.92 -6.16 -16.16
N THR A 53 -17.74 -7.40 -16.63
CA THR A 53 -16.72 -8.32 -16.14
C THR A 53 -15.75 -8.66 -17.26
N TYR A 54 -14.55 -9.09 -16.90
CA TYR A 54 -13.53 -9.55 -17.82
C TYR A 54 -13.15 -11.00 -17.49
N ASP A 55 -12.81 -11.79 -18.51
CA ASP A 55 -12.38 -13.15 -18.33
C ASP A 55 -10.88 -13.29 -18.06
N SER A 56 -10.12 -12.24 -18.37
CA SER A 56 -8.68 -12.17 -18.13
C SER A 56 -8.18 -10.75 -17.85
N PHE A 57 -6.99 -10.67 -17.25
CA PHE A 57 -6.29 -9.39 -17.10
C PHE A 57 -5.90 -8.79 -18.46
N ASP A 58 -5.52 -9.62 -19.41
CA ASP A 58 -5.11 -9.15 -20.74
C ASP A 58 -6.28 -8.51 -21.51
N GLU A 59 -7.52 -8.97 -21.32
CA GLU A 59 -8.70 -8.28 -21.88
C GLU A 59 -8.86 -6.85 -21.36
N ILE A 60 -8.54 -6.61 -20.08
CA ILE A 60 -8.53 -5.24 -19.52
C ILE A 60 -7.46 -4.39 -20.20
N ILE A 61 -6.28 -4.97 -20.43
CA ILE A 61 -5.18 -4.28 -21.08
C ILE A 61 -5.53 -3.90 -22.53
N GLU A 62 -6.20 -4.77 -23.24
CA GLU A 62 -6.62 -4.58 -24.64
C GLU A 62 -7.82 -3.65 -24.79
N ASP A 63 -8.69 -3.55 -23.79
CA ASP A 63 -9.89 -2.72 -23.83
C ASP A 63 -9.55 -1.21 -23.85
N LYS A 64 -9.68 -0.59 -25.03
CA LYS A 64 -9.40 0.83 -25.25
C LYS A 64 -10.34 1.79 -24.53
N SER A 65 -11.47 1.28 -24.02
CA SER A 65 -12.42 2.10 -23.29
C SER A 65 -12.02 2.30 -21.82
N VAL A 66 -11.14 1.46 -21.27
CA VAL A 66 -10.64 1.55 -19.88
C VAL A 66 -9.62 2.68 -19.77
N ASP A 67 -9.90 3.65 -18.90
CA ASP A 67 -9.01 4.79 -18.64
C ASP A 67 -8.02 4.50 -17.49
N ALA A 68 -8.45 3.73 -16.48
CA ALA A 68 -7.64 3.43 -15.30
C ALA A 68 -7.87 2.00 -14.78
N VAL A 69 -6.83 1.42 -14.21
CA VAL A 69 -6.88 0.09 -13.58
C VAL A 69 -6.46 0.20 -12.12
N HIS A 70 -7.25 -0.40 -11.21
CA HIS A 70 -6.88 -0.58 -9.82
C HIS A 70 -6.47 -2.04 -9.60
N LEU A 71 -5.19 -2.24 -9.30
CA LEU A 71 -4.60 -3.54 -9.00
C LEU A 71 -4.70 -3.83 -7.51
N ILE A 72 -5.43 -4.88 -7.14
CA ILE A 72 -5.59 -5.40 -5.77
C ILE A 72 -5.24 -6.90 -5.78
N SER A 73 -4.44 -7.29 -6.72
CA SER A 73 -3.92 -8.65 -6.90
C SER A 73 -2.88 -9.01 -5.82
N PRO A 74 -2.45 -10.28 -5.72
CA PRO A 74 -1.34 -10.67 -4.85
C PRO A 74 -0.05 -9.90 -5.14
N ILE A 75 0.68 -9.56 -4.06
CA ILE A 75 1.91 -8.74 -4.11
C ILE A 75 2.92 -9.15 -5.19
N PRO A 76 3.20 -10.44 -5.41
CA PRO A 76 4.16 -10.84 -6.45
C PRO A 76 3.78 -10.42 -7.88
N LEU A 77 2.51 -10.09 -8.13
CA LEU A 77 2.02 -9.67 -9.44
C LEU A 77 2.06 -8.15 -9.66
N HIS A 78 2.26 -7.36 -8.59
CA HIS A 78 2.14 -5.89 -8.65
C HIS A 78 3.05 -5.25 -9.69
N GLU A 79 4.34 -5.66 -9.73
CA GLU A 79 5.32 -5.07 -10.66
C GLU A 79 4.95 -5.35 -12.11
N GLU A 80 4.73 -6.62 -12.46
CA GLU A 80 4.39 -7.03 -13.82
C GLU A 80 3.10 -6.39 -14.30
N GLN A 81 2.05 -6.48 -13.49
CA GLN A 81 0.75 -5.94 -13.86
C GLN A 81 0.78 -4.41 -13.98
N THR A 82 1.47 -3.70 -13.07
CA THR A 82 1.65 -2.25 -13.15
C THR A 82 2.33 -1.83 -14.46
N LEU A 83 3.40 -2.53 -14.84
CA LEU A 83 4.11 -2.25 -16.08
C LEU A 83 3.18 -2.43 -17.29
N LYS A 84 2.45 -3.55 -17.38
CA LYS A 84 1.48 -3.80 -18.48
C LYS A 84 0.40 -2.74 -18.56
N VAL A 85 -0.16 -2.31 -17.41
CA VAL A 85 -1.17 -1.24 -17.35
C VAL A 85 -0.63 0.07 -17.91
N LEU A 86 0.54 0.50 -17.46
CA LEU A 86 1.16 1.76 -17.89
C LEU A 86 1.58 1.71 -19.37
N GLU A 87 2.11 0.59 -19.86
CA GLU A 87 2.48 0.36 -21.27
C GLU A 87 1.25 0.41 -22.18
N SER A 88 0.10 -0.07 -21.72
CA SER A 88 -1.16 0.01 -22.48
C SER A 88 -1.75 1.42 -22.54
N GLY A 89 -1.10 2.40 -21.90
CA GLY A 89 -1.54 3.80 -21.92
C GLY A 89 -2.66 4.12 -20.93
N LYS A 90 -2.88 3.29 -19.89
CA LYS A 90 -3.87 3.49 -18.85
C LYS A 90 -3.23 4.05 -17.56
N HIS A 91 -4.01 4.75 -16.75
CA HIS A 91 -3.63 5.11 -15.40
C HIS A 91 -3.64 3.88 -14.50
N CYS A 92 -2.77 3.85 -13.49
CA CYS A 92 -2.65 2.72 -12.58
C CYS A 92 -2.74 3.16 -11.12
N ALA A 93 -3.66 2.56 -10.36
CA ALA A 93 -3.62 2.51 -8.92
C ALA A 93 -3.23 1.08 -8.51
N CYS A 94 -2.28 0.93 -7.59
CA CYS A 94 -1.87 -0.38 -7.10
C CYS A 94 -1.87 -0.38 -5.58
N THR A 95 -2.45 -1.42 -4.97
CA THR A 95 -2.34 -1.58 -3.51
C THR A 95 -0.88 -1.77 -3.08
N VAL A 96 -0.63 -1.55 -1.81
CA VAL A 96 0.70 -1.66 -1.21
C VAL A 96 1.17 -3.11 -1.10
N PRO A 97 2.47 -3.33 -1.20
CA PRO A 97 3.53 -2.42 -1.65
C PRO A 97 3.53 -2.24 -3.17
N MET A 98 4.19 -1.20 -3.67
CA MET A 98 4.37 -0.96 -5.12
C MET A 98 5.00 -2.15 -5.85
N GLY A 99 5.89 -2.86 -5.17
CA GLY A 99 6.63 -4.02 -5.64
C GLY A 99 7.64 -4.46 -4.59
N ILE A 100 8.41 -5.49 -4.91
CA ILE A 100 9.37 -6.13 -4.00
C ILE A 100 10.80 -6.17 -4.54
N THR A 101 11.04 -5.68 -5.75
CA THR A 101 12.38 -5.61 -6.34
C THR A 101 12.77 -4.17 -6.70
N LEU A 102 14.01 -3.79 -6.43
CA LEU A 102 14.51 -2.46 -6.79
C LEU A 102 14.48 -2.22 -8.31
N ASP A 103 14.72 -3.25 -9.10
CA ASP A 103 14.65 -3.17 -10.55
C ASP A 103 13.22 -2.91 -11.05
N GLY A 104 12.25 -3.66 -10.53
CA GLY A 104 10.83 -3.45 -10.84
C GLY A 104 10.34 -2.06 -10.46
N LEU A 105 10.66 -1.61 -9.24
CA LEU A 105 10.34 -0.25 -8.79
C LEU A 105 10.94 0.82 -9.70
N SER A 106 12.22 0.66 -10.08
CA SER A 106 12.90 1.58 -11.00
C SER A 106 12.25 1.61 -12.38
N LYS A 107 11.85 0.45 -12.91
CA LYS A 107 11.13 0.34 -14.19
C LYS A 107 9.78 1.05 -14.15
N ILE A 108 9.01 0.86 -13.08
CA ILE A 108 7.72 1.53 -12.91
C ILE A 108 7.90 3.05 -12.93
N VAL A 109 8.82 3.59 -12.12
CA VAL A 109 9.07 5.04 -12.06
C VAL A 109 9.50 5.59 -13.43
N LYS A 110 10.40 4.91 -14.14
CA LYS A 110 10.81 5.30 -15.48
C LYS A 110 9.64 5.29 -16.48
N LEU A 111 8.79 4.29 -16.38
CA LEU A 111 7.65 4.14 -17.28
C LEU A 111 6.57 5.19 -17.01
N VAL A 112 6.29 5.52 -15.76
CA VAL A 112 5.40 6.64 -15.37
C VAL A 112 5.89 7.94 -16.02
N ASN A 113 7.18 8.26 -15.86
CA ASN A 113 7.77 9.46 -16.47
C ASN A 113 7.70 9.44 -18.00
N LYS A 114 7.90 8.28 -18.63
CA LYS A 114 7.86 8.11 -20.10
C LYS A 114 6.45 8.25 -20.67
N THR A 115 5.45 7.66 -20.00
CA THR A 115 4.07 7.61 -20.50
C THR A 115 3.24 8.82 -20.13
N GLY A 116 3.64 9.56 -19.09
CA GLY A 116 2.86 10.66 -18.51
C GLY A 116 1.56 10.18 -17.86
N LYS A 117 1.42 8.88 -17.60
CA LYS A 117 0.24 8.33 -16.91
C LYS A 117 0.38 8.47 -15.40
N ASN A 118 -0.74 8.67 -14.74
CA ASN A 118 -0.75 8.68 -13.28
C ASN A 118 -0.54 7.27 -12.74
N TYR A 119 0.33 7.17 -11.76
CA TYR A 119 0.50 6.00 -10.92
C TYR A 119 0.29 6.40 -9.45
N MET A 120 -0.45 5.60 -8.71
CA MET A 120 -0.64 5.77 -7.27
C MET A 120 -0.46 4.44 -6.54
N MET A 121 0.53 4.38 -5.65
CA MET A 121 0.54 3.35 -4.62
C MET A 121 -0.54 3.72 -3.59
N MET A 122 -1.51 2.85 -3.40
CA MET A 122 -2.71 3.09 -2.58
C MET A 122 -2.39 2.90 -1.09
N GLU A 123 -1.56 3.78 -0.54
CA GLU A 123 -1.15 3.75 0.85
C GLU A 123 -2.21 4.40 1.75
N THR A 124 -2.90 3.60 2.54
CA THR A 124 -4.04 4.06 3.35
C THR A 124 -3.64 4.81 4.61
N ALA A 125 -2.46 4.54 5.20
CA ALA A 125 -2.04 5.15 6.46
C ALA A 125 -1.92 6.68 6.40
N VAL A 126 -1.60 7.24 5.22
CA VAL A 126 -1.50 8.70 5.01
C VAL A 126 -2.85 9.37 4.71
N TYR A 127 -3.94 8.60 4.65
CA TYR A 127 -5.31 9.09 4.48
C TYR A 127 -6.16 8.91 5.74
N THR A 128 -5.54 8.52 6.86
CA THR A 128 -6.24 8.44 8.14
C THR A 128 -6.52 9.82 8.72
N LYS A 129 -7.59 9.94 9.53
CA LYS A 129 -7.90 11.18 10.25
C LYS A 129 -6.74 11.66 11.14
N HIS A 130 -6.00 10.73 11.72
CA HIS A 130 -4.82 11.02 12.55
C HIS A 130 -3.71 11.66 11.73
N PHE A 131 -3.43 11.11 10.53
CA PHE A 131 -2.42 11.67 9.65
C PHE A 131 -2.82 13.07 9.15
N PHE A 132 -4.08 13.26 8.78
CA PHE A 132 -4.56 14.59 8.37
C PHE A 132 -4.42 15.62 9.48
N HIS A 133 -4.74 15.25 10.73
CA HIS A 133 -4.55 16.12 11.88
C HIS A 133 -3.07 16.50 12.07
N VAL A 134 -2.18 15.50 12.10
CA VAL A 134 -0.74 15.73 12.23
C VAL A 134 -0.18 16.56 11.08
N ARG A 135 -0.62 16.32 9.86
CA ARG A 135 -0.22 17.11 8.69
C ARG A 135 -0.58 18.61 8.86
N GLU A 136 -1.76 18.92 9.37
CA GLU A 136 -2.14 20.31 9.65
C GLU A 136 -1.29 20.91 10.78
N MET A 137 -1.01 20.15 11.84
CA MET A 137 -0.10 20.60 12.90
C MET A 137 1.31 20.93 12.37
N ILE A 138 1.83 20.09 11.45
CA ILE A 138 3.12 20.35 10.79
C ILE A 138 3.05 21.65 9.97
N ARG A 139 2.02 21.81 9.15
CA ARG A 139 1.81 23.01 8.32
C ARG A 139 1.72 24.30 9.14
N ASN A 140 1.08 24.21 10.30
CA ASN A 140 0.93 25.34 11.23
C ASN A 140 2.20 25.59 12.08
N GLY A 141 3.25 24.77 11.95
CA GLY A 141 4.49 24.89 12.73
C GLY A 141 4.33 24.56 14.21
N GLU A 142 3.30 23.80 14.57
CA GLU A 142 2.99 23.50 15.98
C GLU A 142 4.04 22.61 16.64
N PHE A 143 4.70 21.73 15.87
CA PHE A 143 5.81 20.93 16.38
C PHE A 143 7.12 21.70 16.58
N GLY A 144 7.26 22.90 15.97
CA GLY A 144 8.58 23.48 15.77
C GLY A 144 9.38 22.65 14.77
N LYS A 145 10.67 22.49 14.98
CA LYS A 145 11.46 21.51 14.20
C LYS A 145 11.15 20.10 14.71
N ILE A 146 10.83 19.21 13.80
CA ILE A 146 10.72 17.78 14.11
C ILE A 146 12.13 17.26 14.44
N GLN A 147 12.26 16.55 15.56
CA GLN A 147 13.54 16.03 16.05
C GLN A 147 13.72 14.54 15.74
N PHE A 148 12.64 13.77 15.83
CA PHE A 148 12.64 12.33 15.66
C PHE A 148 11.23 11.83 15.32
N MET A 149 11.15 10.66 14.67
CA MET A 149 9.88 10.02 14.36
C MET A 149 9.96 8.51 14.58
N ARG A 150 8.80 7.89 14.84
CA ARG A 150 8.68 6.44 14.98
C ARG A 150 7.48 5.95 14.20
N GLY A 151 7.61 4.76 13.60
CA GLY A 151 6.51 4.07 12.94
C GLY A 151 6.44 2.61 13.39
N ALA A 152 5.24 2.07 13.48
CA ALA A 152 5.05 0.66 13.79
C ALA A 152 3.88 0.07 13.01
N HIS A 153 4.08 -1.14 12.49
CA HIS A 153 3.01 -1.94 11.95
C HIS A 153 3.15 -3.37 12.47
N TYR A 154 2.29 -3.73 13.41
CA TYR A 154 2.23 -5.08 13.98
C TYR A 154 0.97 -5.76 13.48
N GLN A 155 1.13 -6.95 12.94
CA GLN A 155 0.05 -7.72 12.34
C GLN A 155 0.33 -9.21 12.55
N ASP A 156 -0.71 -9.98 12.81
CA ASP A 156 -0.61 -11.43 12.80
C ASP A 156 -1.10 -11.95 11.45
N MET A 157 -0.17 -12.52 10.69
CA MET A 157 -0.41 -13.07 9.35
C MET A 157 -0.64 -14.59 9.40
N GLU A 158 -0.78 -15.19 10.57
CA GLU A 158 -1.12 -16.60 10.68
C GLU A 158 -2.50 -16.84 10.03
N TYR A 159 -2.60 -17.83 9.18
CA TYR A 159 -3.78 -18.15 8.35
C TYR A 159 -4.05 -17.22 7.15
N TRP A 160 -3.17 -16.29 6.86
CA TRP A 160 -3.27 -15.47 5.66
C TRP A 160 -2.87 -16.24 4.40
N PRO A 161 -3.20 -15.73 3.19
CA PRO A 161 -2.91 -16.41 1.92
C PRO A 161 -1.41 -16.68 1.71
N ASP A 162 -1.11 -17.75 0.97
CA ASP A 162 0.24 -18.24 0.77
C ASP A 162 1.19 -17.28 0.04
N TYR A 163 0.68 -16.25 -0.64
CA TYR A 163 1.55 -15.24 -1.28
C TYR A 163 2.37 -14.38 -0.29
N TRP A 164 2.10 -14.50 1.01
CA TRP A 164 2.91 -13.91 2.08
C TRP A 164 4.12 -14.75 2.47
N MET A 165 4.21 -15.99 1.97
CA MET A 165 5.30 -16.90 2.29
C MET A 165 6.64 -16.34 1.82
N GLY A 166 7.65 -16.45 2.68
CA GLY A 166 9.03 -16.04 2.38
C GLY A 166 9.30 -14.53 2.37
N LEU A 167 8.28 -13.69 2.46
CA LEU A 167 8.47 -12.24 2.44
C LEU A 167 9.06 -11.75 3.77
N PRO A 168 10.20 -11.02 3.77
CA PRO A 168 10.69 -10.32 4.95
C PRO A 168 9.65 -9.30 5.44
N PRO A 169 9.53 -9.07 6.77
CA PRO A 169 8.54 -8.13 7.32
C PRO A 169 8.55 -6.75 6.66
N MET A 170 9.71 -6.15 6.42
CA MET A 170 9.82 -4.81 5.82
C MET A 170 9.40 -4.72 4.35
N TYR A 171 9.23 -5.83 3.64
CA TYR A 171 8.64 -5.79 2.29
C TYR A 171 7.20 -5.28 2.32
N TYR A 172 6.54 -5.36 3.47
CA TYR A 172 5.24 -4.75 3.72
C TYR A 172 5.29 -3.71 4.84
N GLY A 173 6.32 -2.85 4.79
CA GLY A 173 6.56 -1.79 5.79
C GLY A 173 5.89 -0.46 5.47
N THR A 174 5.21 -0.34 4.33
CA THR A 174 4.71 0.93 3.78
C THR A 174 3.80 1.70 4.73
N HIS A 175 2.89 1.01 5.44
CA HIS A 175 1.97 1.65 6.40
C HIS A 175 2.68 2.34 7.57
N ALA A 176 3.82 1.81 7.99
CA ALA A 176 4.62 2.42 9.06
C ALA A 176 5.61 3.48 8.53
N ILE A 177 6.06 3.36 7.27
CA ILE A 177 7.08 4.22 6.67
C ILE A 177 6.47 5.46 6.01
N SER A 178 5.38 5.29 5.26
CA SER A 178 4.81 6.37 4.46
C SER A 178 4.38 7.60 5.27
N PRO A 179 3.75 7.47 6.45
CA PRO A 179 3.44 8.63 7.28
C PRO A 179 4.70 9.43 7.67
N LEU A 180 5.81 8.73 7.92
CA LEU A 180 7.07 9.39 8.32
C LEU A 180 7.71 10.13 7.15
N VAL A 181 7.71 9.53 5.95
CA VAL A 181 8.21 10.18 4.72
C VAL A 181 7.40 11.44 4.41
N MET A 182 6.08 11.35 4.53
CA MET A 182 5.18 12.49 4.30
C MET A 182 5.35 13.58 5.36
N ALA A 183 5.54 13.21 6.65
CA ALA A 183 5.78 14.15 7.74
C ALA A 183 7.14 14.82 7.63
N ALA A 184 8.18 14.08 7.22
CA ALA A 184 9.52 14.62 7.00
C ALA A 184 9.57 15.60 5.82
N GLY A 185 8.68 15.45 4.83
CA GLY A 185 8.75 16.20 3.57
C GLY A 185 10.10 16.02 2.85
N SER A 186 10.76 14.87 3.04
CA SER A 186 12.13 14.61 2.60
C SER A 186 12.32 13.15 2.24
N ARG A 187 13.29 12.86 1.37
CA ARG A 187 13.58 11.49 0.93
C ARG A 187 14.44 10.76 1.96
N ILE A 188 14.25 9.45 2.07
CA ILE A 188 15.17 8.55 2.77
C ILE A 188 16.42 8.37 1.89
N THR A 189 17.60 8.59 2.47
CA THR A 189 18.89 8.47 1.79
C THR A 189 19.71 7.28 2.27
N ARG A 190 19.43 6.80 3.49
CA ARG A 190 20.09 5.62 4.05
C ARG A 190 19.14 4.83 4.93
N THR A 191 19.27 3.51 4.88
CA THR A 191 18.48 2.57 5.67
C THR A 191 19.41 1.56 6.34
N HIS A 192 19.18 1.33 7.63
CA HIS A 192 19.75 0.23 8.39
C HIS A 192 18.62 -0.63 8.91
N CYS A 193 18.56 -1.91 8.52
CA CYS A 193 17.49 -2.82 8.89
C CYS A 193 18.05 -4.12 9.47
N PHE A 194 17.40 -4.61 10.51
CA PHE A 194 17.78 -5.82 11.23
C PHE A 194 16.56 -6.68 11.48
N GLY A 195 16.68 -7.97 11.15
CA GLY A 195 15.72 -8.97 11.58
C GLY A 195 15.92 -9.35 13.04
N SER A 196 14.86 -9.67 13.73
CA SER A 196 14.87 -10.05 15.15
C SER A 196 13.88 -11.17 15.45
N GLY A 197 14.23 -11.96 16.47
CA GLY A 197 13.41 -13.04 16.97
C GLY A 197 13.53 -14.35 16.16
N VAL A 198 12.89 -15.38 16.70
CA VAL A 198 12.79 -16.70 16.07
C VAL A 198 11.32 -17.06 16.00
N MET A 199 10.87 -17.46 14.83
CA MET A 199 9.50 -17.92 14.64
C MET A 199 9.30 -19.31 15.24
N ARG A 200 8.09 -19.61 15.68
CA ARG A 200 7.69 -20.97 16.06
C ARG A 200 7.88 -21.93 14.89
N ASP A 201 8.25 -23.16 15.14
CA ASP A 201 8.55 -24.17 14.11
C ASP A 201 7.41 -24.35 13.10
N GLU A 202 6.16 -24.29 13.54
CA GLU A 202 4.98 -24.41 12.68
C GLU A 202 4.90 -23.26 11.66
N LEU A 203 5.20 -22.03 12.10
CA LEU A 203 5.22 -20.86 11.24
C LEU A 203 6.40 -20.89 10.25
N VAL A 204 7.57 -21.35 10.73
CA VAL A 204 8.73 -21.56 9.84
C VAL A 204 8.39 -22.56 8.75
N LYS A 205 7.80 -23.69 9.09
CA LYS A 205 7.41 -24.73 8.13
C LYS A 205 6.38 -24.24 7.11
N ARG A 206 5.43 -23.41 7.54
CA ARG A 206 4.36 -22.93 6.68
C ARG A 206 4.75 -21.73 5.83
N TYR A 207 5.35 -20.72 6.45
CA TYR A 207 5.57 -19.42 5.81
C TYR A 207 6.99 -19.17 5.37
N ASN A 208 7.97 -19.85 5.99
CA ASN A 208 9.40 -19.71 5.67
C ASN A 208 9.89 -18.24 5.61
N ASN A 209 9.27 -17.34 6.39
CA ASN A 209 9.74 -15.97 6.50
C ASN A 209 11.04 -15.95 7.30
N PRO A 210 12.00 -15.06 6.97
CA PRO A 210 13.32 -15.08 7.63
C PRO A 210 13.25 -14.64 9.09
N PHE A 211 12.32 -13.71 9.44
CA PHE A 211 12.14 -13.18 10.79
C PHE A 211 10.66 -12.92 11.08
N PRO A 212 10.23 -13.02 12.36
CA PRO A 212 8.88 -12.59 12.74
C PRO A 212 8.73 -11.06 12.76
N ILE A 213 9.83 -10.33 13.03
CA ILE A 213 9.86 -8.87 13.11
C ILE A 213 11.16 -8.33 12.49
N GLU A 214 11.08 -7.16 11.89
CA GLU A 214 12.23 -6.36 11.47
C GLU A 214 12.13 -4.96 12.04
N CYS A 215 13.30 -4.39 12.38
CA CYS A 215 13.45 -3.02 12.85
C CYS A 215 14.40 -2.27 11.94
N ALA A 216 14.06 -1.04 11.58
CA ALA A 216 14.87 -0.20 10.71
C ALA A 216 15.06 1.20 11.29
N ILE A 217 16.24 1.78 11.01
CA ILE A 217 16.53 3.21 11.16
C ILE A 217 16.65 3.81 9.78
N PHE A 218 15.94 4.89 9.56
CA PHE A 218 15.98 5.69 8.32
C PHE A 218 16.68 7.02 8.55
N GLU A 219 17.53 7.39 7.62
CA GLU A 219 18.14 8.71 7.54
C GLU A 219 17.55 9.48 6.37
N PHE A 220 17.04 10.67 6.64
CA PHE A 220 16.46 11.54 5.64
C PHE A 220 17.48 12.56 5.12
N GLU A 221 17.30 13.02 3.88
CA GLU A 221 18.16 14.01 3.23
C GLU A 221 18.25 15.33 4.03
N ASN A 222 17.19 15.73 4.71
CA ASN A 222 17.15 16.90 5.60
C ASN A 222 17.79 16.67 6.97
N GLY A 223 18.43 15.53 7.20
CA GLY A 223 19.12 15.19 8.45
C GLY A 223 18.25 14.52 9.52
N LEU A 224 16.93 14.48 9.35
CA LEU A 224 16.01 13.83 10.28
C LEU A 224 16.26 12.32 10.34
N LYS A 225 15.92 11.71 11.46
CA LYS A 225 16.00 10.26 11.66
C LYS A 225 14.62 9.72 12.08
N ALA A 226 14.37 8.47 11.70
CA ALA A 226 13.19 7.74 12.15
C ALA A 226 13.50 6.27 12.41
N GLU A 227 12.80 5.68 13.34
CA GLU A 227 12.80 4.23 13.55
C GLU A 227 11.45 3.63 13.11
N VAL A 228 11.49 2.40 12.59
CA VAL A 228 10.30 1.65 12.21
C VAL A 228 10.44 0.21 12.66
N ALA A 229 9.36 -0.34 13.20
CA ALA A 229 9.23 -1.77 13.48
C ALA A 229 8.06 -2.36 12.69
N ARG A 230 8.32 -3.50 12.02
CA ARG A 230 7.30 -4.24 11.29
C ARG A 230 7.29 -5.71 11.74
N SER A 231 6.14 -6.18 12.23
CA SER A 231 5.92 -7.58 12.57
C SER A 231 4.90 -8.21 11.62
N LEU A 232 5.22 -9.39 11.09
CA LEU A 232 4.27 -10.24 10.35
C LEU A 232 3.53 -11.21 11.26
N PHE A 233 4.09 -11.50 12.45
CA PHE A 233 3.47 -12.36 13.45
C PHE A 233 3.51 -11.63 14.77
N ALA A 234 2.36 -11.10 15.19
CA ALA A 234 2.24 -10.35 16.44
C ALA A 234 2.65 -11.19 17.62
N THR A 235 3.55 -10.66 18.45
CA THR A 235 4.08 -11.37 19.60
C THR A 235 3.39 -10.96 20.90
N ALA A 236 2.90 -9.73 21.00
CA ALA A 236 2.42 -9.18 22.26
C ALA A 236 1.18 -8.30 22.15
N ARG A 237 0.74 -7.95 20.94
CA ARG A 237 -0.46 -7.13 20.75
C ARG A 237 -1.10 -7.43 19.40
N GLY A 238 -2.37 -7.11 19.28
CA GLY A 238 -3.11 -7.23 18.04
C GLY A 238 -2.66 -6.23 16.95
N TYR A 239 -3.47 -6.06 15.94
CA TYR A 239 -3.20 -5.18 14.82
C TYR A 239 -2.88 -3.75 15.27
N THR A 240 -1.78 -3.21 14.77
CA THR A 240 -1.35 -1.83 15.03
C THR A 240 -0.74 -1.23 13.77
N GLU A 241 -1.30 -0.14 13.28
CA GLU A 241 -0.66 0.79 12.36
C GLU A 241 -0.52 2.12 13.07
N SER A 242 0.70 2.57 13.33
CA SER A 242 0.90 3.77 14.13
C SER A 242 2.14 4.55 13.72
N PHE A 243 2.14 5.84 14.04
CA PHE A 243 3.30 6.71 13.93
C PHE A 243 3.31 7.73 15.05
N ASN A 244 4.51 8.17 15.41
CA ASN A 244 4.74 9.20 16.43
C ASN A 244 5.68 10.27 15.88
N ILE A 245 5.44 11.52 16.23
CA ILE A 245 6.24 12.67 15.82
C ILE A 245 6.69 13.41 17.05
N TYR A 246 7.99 13.62 17.18
CA TYR A 246 8.60 14.34 18.30
C TYR A 246 9.22 15.65 17.80
N GLY A 247 8.69 16.77 18.24
CA GLY A 247 9.13 18.10 17.86
C GLY A 247 9.67 18.91 19.04
N GLU A 248 10.22 20.09 18.75
CA GLU A 248 10.76 21.01 19.78
C GLU A 248 9.68 21.57 20.70
N LYS A 249 8.46 21.76 20.17
CA LYS A 249 7.36 22.41 20.87
C LYS A 249 6.25 21.47 21.29
N ARG A 250 6.03 20.40 20.52
CA ARG A 250 4.97 19.42 20.72
C ARG A 250 5.39 18.05 20.23
N ASN A 251 4.70 17.04 20.79
CA ASN A 251 4.76 15.67 20.31
C ASN A 251 3.36 15.20 19.93
N PHE A 252 3.31 14.26 18.99
CA PHE A 252 2.14 13.46 18.70
C PHE A 252 2.52 12.00 18.93
N GLU A 253 1.79 11.33 19.78
CA GLU A 253 1.91 9.88 19.98
C GLU A 253 0.57 9.23 19.64
N TRP A 254 0.66 8.18 18.82
CA TRP A 254 -0.50 7.38 18.50
C TRP A 254 -0.99 6.67 19.75
N GLN A 255 -2.25 6.87 20.09
CA GLN A 255 -2.84 6.28 21.28
C GLN A 255 -2.77 4.75 21.19
N GLN A 256 -2.20 4.15 22.21
CA GLN A 256 -2.21 2.71 22.42
C GLN A 256 -3.41 2.38 23.31
N ILE A 257 -4.43 1.78 22.69
CA ILE A 257 -5.63 1.31 23.42
C ILE A 257 -5.52 -0.21 23.50
N GLU A 258 -5.66 -0.76 24.69
CA GLU A 258 -5.83 -2.19 24.91
C GLU A 258 -7.29 -2.58 24.79
#